data_f379b11c737af934e9a440fd718789ff
#
_entry.id   f379b11c737af934e9a440fd718789ff
#
_cell.length_a   1.000
_cell.length_b   1.000
_cell.length_c   1.000
_cell.angle_alpha   90.00
_cell.angle_beta   90.00
_cell.angle_gamma   90.00
#
_symmetry.space_group_name_H-M   'P 1'
#
loop_
_entity.id
_entity.type
_entity.pdbx_description
1 polymer ?
#
loop_
_entity_poly.entity_id
_entity_poly.type
_entity_poly.pdbx_seq_one_letter_code
_entity_poly.pdbx_strand_id
1 'polypeptide(L)'
;METCCEKIVRNYIDRPVTEVKELTGGHINETFLIKAEGCYILQRLCRGLYTGFLKDIEHNYLQYRKACKMPDAGKEEWYCPEWMRTGEGNFFYSDKDGDIWRMYRYIEGDAFDERNGTSDIYEAGKGLGRLHSILEGCNGILRPEPFAHLHDIDFYYKKYIDLNAPDMIRIEELDRTINKRINEMRSITVPSGSVIHGDAKVGNMMFKEGKAVCFIDTDTIMPGSVYDDLADCARSCCIDEKGCLDRERLIFLLRGYVDGCKNRILMADTELLIKYIEKNRFVLGLRYYTDHLSGEGYFAEQYSGQNADKAKRLLTSFL
;
A
#
# COMPACT_ATOMS: atom_id res chain seq x y z
N MET A 1 -15.60 -9.19 -30.92
CA MET A 1 -14.14 -8.94 -31.09
C MET A 1 -13.52 -9.14 -29.72
N GLU A 2 -12.54 -10.03 -29.61
CA GLU A 2 -11.90 -10.34 -28.33
C GLU A 2 -11.12 -9.12 -27.78
N THR A 3 -11.35 -8.78 -26.52
CA THR A 3 -10.67 -7.63 -25.88
C THR A 3 -9.19 -7.97 -25.58
N CYS A 4 -8.36 -6.95 -25.34
CA CYS A 4 -6.97 -7.14 -24.92
C CYS A 4 -6.90 -8.00 -23.64
N CYS A 5 -7.73 -7.70 -22.65
CA CYS A 5 -7.78 -8.44 -21.39
C CYS A 5 -8.12 -9.92 -21.55
N GLU A 6 -9.08 -10.26 -22.43
CA GLU A 6 -9.42 -11.67 -22.68
C GLU A 6 -8.25 -12.47 -23.23
N LYS A 7 -7.45 -11.87 -24.12
CA LYS A 7 -6.22 -12.52 -24.64
C LYS A 7 -5.18 -12.76 -23.55
N ILE A 8 -5.02 -11.80 -22.64
CA ILE A 8 -4.09 -11.92 -21.52
C ILE A 8 -4.55 -13.02 -20.56
N VAL A 9 -5.85 -13.04 -20.20
CA VAL A 9 -6.45 -14.01 -19.28
C VAL A 9 -6.23 -15.45 -19.72
N ARG A 10 -6.26 -15.74 -21.04
CA ARG A 10 -5.99 -17.09 -21.57
C ARG A 10 -4.61 -17.64 -21.25
N ASN A 11 -3.64 -16.79 -20.91
CA ASN A 11 -2.34 -17.28 -20.46
C ASN A 11 -2.40 -17.87 -19.04
N TYR A 12 -3.45 -17.51 -18.25
CA TYR A 12 -3.62 -17.94 -16.87
C TYR A 12 -4.69 -19.01 -16.67
N ILE A 13 -5.79 -18.92 -17.43
CA ILE A 13 -6.92 -19.86 -17.31
C ILE A 13 -7.45 -20.23 -18.71
N ASP A 14 -7.76 -21.52 -18.88
CA ASP A 14 -8.41 -22.03 -20.09
C ASP A 14 -9.94 -22.12 -19.86
N ARG A 15 -10.56 -20.96 -19.67
CA ARG A 15 -12.01 -20.82 -19.42
C ARG A 15 -12.55 -19.60 -20.17
N PRO A 16 -13.78 -19.67 -20.70
CA PRO A 16 -14.37 -18.50 -21.37
C PRO A 16 -14.61 -17.36 -20.36
N VAL A 17 -14.15 -16.17 -20.74
CA VAL A 17 -14.42 -14.94 -20.00
C VAL A 17 -15.85 -14.49 -20.31
N THR A 18 -16.64 -14.21 -19.29
CA THR A 18 -18.03 -13.75 -19.42
C THR A 18 -18.18 -12.25 -19.17
N GLU A 19 -17.29 -11.67 -18.39
CA GLU A 19 -17.28 -10.22 -18.10
C GLU A 19 -15.86 -9.74 -17.81
N VAL A 20 -15.53 -8.55 -18.31
CA VAL A 20 -14.34 -7.76 -17.96
C VAL A 20 -14.82 -6.39 -17.50
N LYS A 21 -14.50 -6.01 -16.28
CA LYS A 21 -14.85 -4.71 -15.70
C LYS A 21 -13.59 -4.04 -15.14
N GLU A 22 -13.26 -2.86 -15.61
CA GLU A 22 -12.21 -2.04 -15.03
C GLU A 22 -12.63 -1.56 -13.63
N LEU A 23 -11.74 -1.70 -12.66
CA LEU A 23 -11.92 -1.21 -11.30
C LEU A 23 -11.18 0.12 -11.15
N THR A 24 -11.96 1.16 -10.87
CA THR A 24 -11.44 2.51 -10.62
C THR A 24 -10.99 2.64 -9.16
N GLY A 25 -9.85 3.29 -8.90
CA GLY A 25 -9.35 3.54 -7.52
C GLY A 25 -7.90 3.11 -7.29
N GLY A 26 -7.31 2.29 -8.15
CA GLY A 26 -5.86 2.05 -8.16
C GLY A 26 -5.10 3.29 -8.64
N HIS A 27 -4.01 3.67 -7.95
CA HIS A 27 -3.23 4.84 -8.32
C HIS A 27 -1.99 4.53 -9.15
N ILE A 28 -1.58 3.27 -9.22
CA ILE A 28 -0.33 2.83 -9.85
C ILE A 28 -0.58 1.77 -10.93
N ASN A 29 -1.36 0.73 -10.62
CA ASN A 29 -1.65 -0.39 -11.51
C ASN A 29 -3.07 -0.28 -12.08
N GLU A 30 -3.25 -0.62 -13.35
CA GLU A 30 -4.61 -0.79 -13.91
C GLU A 30 -5.15 -2.15 -13.44
N THR A 31 -6.37 -2.13 -12.95
CA THR A 31 -6.98 -3.31 -12.30
C THR A 31 -8.32 -3.64 -12.94
N PHE A 32 -8.51 -4.91 -13.25
CA PHE A 32 -9.72 -5.42 -13.91
C PHE A 32 -10.30 -6.59 -13.10
N LEU A 33 -11.60 -6.56 -12.89
CA LEU A 33 -12.38 -7.72 -12.43
C LEU A 33 -12.72 -8.58 -13.64
N ILE A 34 -12.35 -9.85 -13.56
CA ILE A 34 -12.60 -10.86 -14.60
C ILE A 34 -13.60 -11.87 -14.04
N LYS A 35 -14.72 -12.06 -14.74
CA LYS A 35 -15.65 -13.16 -14.47
C LYS A 35 -15.47 -14.24 -15.55
N ALA A 36 -15.32 -15.47 -15.07
CA ALA A 36 -15.24 -16.70 -15.86
C ALA A 36 -15.95 -17.80 -15.05
N GLU A 37 -15.49 -19.05 -15.07
CA GLU A 37 -15.85 -20.03 -14.03
C GLU A 37 -15.13 -19.66 -12.72
N GLY A 38 -15.60 -18.61 -12.05
CA GLY A 38 -14.98 -17.94 -10.90
C GLY A 38 -14.70 -16.46 -11.17
N CYS A 39 -14.26 -15.77 -10.12
CA CYS A 39 -13.90 -14.36 -10.17
C CYS A 39 -12.39 -14.19 -9.93
N TYR A 40 -11.80 -13.28 -10.69
CA TYR A 40 -10.35 -13.03 -10.66
C TYR A 40 -10.09 -11.54 -10.78
N ILE A 41 -8.92 -11.14 -10.33
CA ILE A 41 -8.35 -9.80 -10.57
C ILE A 41 -7.19 -9.96 -11.56
N LEU A 42 -7.25 -9.19 -12.64
CA LEU A 42 -6.14 -9.00 -13.58
C LEU A 42 -5.56 -7.61 -13.39
N GLN A 43 -4.25 -7.51 -13.27
CA GLN A 43 -3.55 -6.23 -13.14
C GLN A 43 -2.53 -6.05 -14.24
N ARG A 44 -2.52 -4.85 -14.85
CA ARG A 44 -1.40 -4.36 -15.64
C ARG A 44 -0.51 -3.53 -14.72
N LEU A 45 0.73 -3.98 -14.55
CA LEU A 45 1.68 -3.39 -13.61
C LEU A 45 2.41 -2.19 -14.25
N CYS A 46 2.67 -1.16 -13.46
CA CYS A 46 3.42 0.02 -13.89
C CYS A 46 4.87 -0.37 -14.27
N ARG A 47 5.23 -0.29 -15.55
CA ARG A 47 6.54 -0.71 -16.08
C ARG A 47 7.71 -0.07 -15.32
N GLY A 48 7.65 1.25 -15.10
CA GLY A 48 8.74 1.99 -14.47
C GLY A 48 9.06 1.53 -13.04
N LEU A 49 8.09 0.91 -12.36
CA LEU A 49 8.23 0.46 -10.99
C LEU A 49 8.67 -1.00 -10.88
N TYR A 50 8.20 -1.87 -11.77
CA TYR A 50 8.36 -3.32 -11.63
C TYR A 50 9.48 -3.91 -12.47
N THR A 51 9.97 -3.18 -13.49
CA THR A 51 11.01 -3.70 -14.38
C THR A 51 12.31 -3.97 -13.61
N GLY A 52 12.80 -5.19 -13.72
CA GLY A 52 14.01 -5.65 -13.03
C GLY A 52 13.78 -6.30 -11.66
N PHE A 53 12.61 -6.10 -11.03
CA PHE A 53 12.36 -6.54 -9.65
C PHE A 53 11.33 -7.67 -9.51
N LEU A 54 10.76 -8.16 -10.60
CA LEU A 54 9.69 -9.18 -10.56
C LEU A 54 10.09 -10.43 -9.77
N LYS A 55 11.35 -10.86 -9.85
CA LYS A 55 11.84 -12.03 -9.10
C LYS A 55 11.91 -11.79 -7.60
N ASP A 56 12.17 -10.56 -7.20
CA ASP A 56 12.25 -10.20 -5.77
C ASP A 56 10.85 -10.09 -5.18
N ILE A 57 9.93 -9.50 -5.93
CA ILE A 57 8.50 -9.43 -5.59
C ILE A 57 7.90 -10.85 -5.50
N GLU A 58 8.18 -11.72 -6.49
CA GLU A 58 7.76 -13.13 -6.44
C GLU A 58 8.33 -13.84 -5.20
N HIS A 59 9.62 -13.64 -4.92
CA HIS A 59 10.24 -14.23 -3.74
C HIS A 59 9.53 -13.80 -2.45
N ASN A 60 9.31 -12.50 -2.25
CA ASN A 60 8.65 -11.96 -1.07
C ASN A 60 7.21 -12.47 -0.93
N TYR A 61 6.45 -12.47 -2.02
CA TYR A 61 5.11 -13.06 -2.05
C TYR A 61 5.09 -14.54 -1.63
N LEU A 62 6.04 -15.35 -2.13
CA LEU A 62 6.11 -16.78 -1.78
C LEU A 62 6.43 -17.00 -0.31
N GLN A 63 7.29 -16.16 0.31
CA GLN A 63 7.57 -16.22 1.75
C GLN A 63 6.34 -15.83 2.56
N TYR A 64 5.66 -14.73 2.21
CA TYR A 64 4.42 -14.32 2.85
C TYR A 64 3.34 -15.41 2.74
N ARG A 65 3.12 -15.97 1.54
CA ARG A 65 2.17 -17.07 1.33
C ARG A 65 2.49 -18.30 2.18
N LYS A 66 3.76 -18.62 2.36
CA LYS A 66 4.21 -19.70 3.25
C LYS A 66 3.89 -19.38 4.71
N ALA A 67 4.16 -18.16 5.16
CA ALA A 67 3.87 -17.72 6.53
C ALA A 67 2.37 -17.76 6.84
N CYS A 68 1.49 -17.37 5.89
CA CYS A 68 0.03 -17.46 6.06
C CYS A 68 -0.49 -18.90 6.28
N LYS A 69 0.25 -19.92 5.81
CA LYS A 69 -0.14 -21.33 5.94
C LYS A 69 0.37 -22.01 7.22
N MET A 70 1.15 -21.30 8.04
CA MET A 70 1.63 -21.85 9.30
C MET A 70 0.48 -22.07 10.29
N PRO A 71 0.48 -23.19 11.06
CA PRO A 71 -0.61 -23.53 12.00
C PRO A 71 -0.92 -22.45 13.03
N ASP A 72 0.08 -21.60 13.31
CA ASP A 72 0.00 -20.50 14.26
C ASP A 72 -0.52 -19.18 13.71
N ALA A 73 -0.91 -19.12 12.42
CA ALA A 73 -1.45 -17.91 11.80
C ALA A 73 -2.78 -17.40 12.42
N GLY A 74 -3.24 -18.03 13.51
CA GLY A 74 -4.40 -17.67 14.30
C GLY A 74 -5.61 -18.54 13.98
N LYS A 75 -6.57 -18.59 14.92
CA LYS A 75 -7.83 -19.39 14.80
C LYS A 75 -8.88 -18.70 13.93
N GLU A 76 -8.70 -17.42 13.61
CA GLU A 76 -9.62 -16.64 12.78
C GLU A 76 -9.26 -16.78 11.31
N GLU A 77 -10.24 -16.66 10.43
CA GLU A 77 -10.07 -16.73 8.98
C GLU A 77 -9.12 -15.62 8.47
N TRP A 78 -8.07 -16.00 7.75
CA TRP A 78 -7.14 -15.08 7.11
C TRP A 78 -6.82 -15.54 5.70
N TYR A 79 -7.07 -14.68 4.73
CA TYR A 79 -6.79 -14.97 3.33
C TYR A 79 -5.43 -14.40 2.93
N CYS A 80 -4.73 -15.15 2.09
CA CYS A 80 -3.56 -14.67 1.37
C CYS A 80 -3.97 -14.52 -0.10
N PRO A 81 -3.74 -13.38 -0.74
CA PRO A 81 -3.99 -13.25 -2.17
C PRO A 81 -3.35 -14.39 -2.95
N GLU A 82 -4.14 -15.16 -3.70
CA GLU A 82 -3.63 -16.31 -4.44
C GLU A 82 -3.28 -15.92 -5.87
N TRP A 83 -1.98 -15.68 -6.12
CA TRP A 83 -1.51 -15.39 -7.46
C TRP A 83 -1.59 -16.62 -8.35
N MET A 84 -2.11 -16.41 -9.55
CA MET A 84 -2.25 -17.44 -10.56
C MET A 84 -0.96 -17.60 -11.35
N ARG A 85 -0.67 -18.83 -11.79
CA ARG A 85 0.44 -19.09 -12.70
C ARG A 85 -0.06 -19.14 -14.13
N THR A 86 0.75 -18.66 -15.07
CA THR A 86 0.54 -18.88 -16.50
C THR A 86 0.68 -20.37 -16.85
N GLY A 87 0.26 -20.75 -18.05
CA GLY A 87 0.48 -22.09 -18.57
C GLY A 87 1.96 -22.51 -18.61
N GLU A 88 2.90 -21.55 -18.61
CA GLU A 88 4.34 -21.77 -18.51
C GLU A 88 4.86 -21.84 -17.06
N GLY A 89 3.99 -21.65 -16.07
CA GLY A 89 4.32 -21.72 -14.65
C GLY A 89 4.81 -20.41 -14.02
N ASN A 90 4.81 -19.28 -14.74
CA ASN A 90 5.24 -17.97 -14.25
C ASN A 90 4.07 -17.22 -13.57
N PHE A 91 4.31 -16.37 -12.59
CA PHE A 91 3.27 -15.50 -12.01
C PHE A 91 3.01 -14.26 -12.86
N PHE A 92 4.00 -13.81 -13.60
CA PHE A 92 3.89 -12.63 -14.46
C PHE A 92 3.89 -13.06 -15.93
N TYR A 93 3.10 -12.36 -16.72
CA TYR A 93 3.06 -12.47 -18.17
C TYR A 93 3.50 -11.15 -18.78
N SER A 94 4.41 -11.20 -19.75
CA SER A 94 4.77 -10.02 -20.55
C SER A 94 4.12 -10.16 -21.92
N ASP A 95 3.34 -9.17 -22.31
CA ASP A 95 2.71 -9.16 -23.63
C ASP A 95 3.67 -8.65 -24.72
N LYS A 96 3.19 -8.62 -25.98
CA LYS A 96 3.96 -8.19 -27.15
C LYS A 96 4.44 -6.73 -27.08
N ASP A 97 3.72 -5.89 -26.34
CA ASP A 97 4.01 -4.48 -26.15
C ASP A 97 4.95 -4.26 -24.95
N GLY A 98 5.33 -5.38 -24.26
CA GLY A 98 6.19 -5.43 -23.10
C GLY A 98 5.48 -4.99 -21.82
N ASP A 99 4.15 -4.92 -21.79
CA ASP A 99 3.39 -4.71 -20.57
C ASP A 99 3.43 -5.96 -19.71
N ILE A 100 3.54 -5.73 -18.41
CA ILE A 100 3.64 -6.80 -17.41
C ILE A 100 2.27 -6.99 -16.77
N TRP A 101 1.80 -8.22 -16.78
CA TRP A 101 0.49 -8.59 -16.27
C TRP A 101 0.61 -9.61 -15.15
N ARG A 102 -0.32 -9.55 -14.19
CA ARG A 102 -0.49 -10.51 -13.11
C ARG A 102 -1.97 -10.80 -12.91
N MET A 103 -2.29 -12.04 -12.53
CA MET A 103 -3.64 -12.45 -12.21
C MET A 103 -3.68 -13.13 -10.85
N TYR A 104 -4.75 -12.88 -10.07
CA TYR A 104 -4.99 -13.57 -8.80
C TYR A 104 -6.48 -13.81 -8.58
N ARG A 105 -6.81 -14.75 -7.68
CA ARG A 105 -8.20 -15.03 -7.33
C ARG A 105 -8.82 -13.84 -6.63
N TYR A 106 -10.03 -13.51 -7.02
CA TYR A 106 -10.81 -12.49 -6.33
C TYR A 106 -11.07 -12.94 -4.89
N ILE A 107 -10.90 -12.03 -3.94
CA ILE A 107 -11.21 -12.25 -2.52
C ILE A 107 -12.54 -11.58 -2.27
N GLU A 108 -13.55 -12.37 -1.89
CA GLU A 108 -14.84 -11.85 -1.49
C GLU A 108 -14.72 -11.10 -0.17
N GLY A 109 -15.20 -9.88 -0.16
CA GLY A 109 -15.16 -9.02 1.01
C GLY A 109 -15.54 -7.58 0.66
N ASP A 110 -15.69 -6.80 1.70
CA ASP A 110 -16.01 -5.39 1.63
C ASP A 110 -14.74 -4.56 1.78
N ALA A 111 -14.71 -3.38 1.17
CA ALA A 111 -13.72 -2.35 1.48
C ALA A 111 -14.05 -1.72 2.84
N PHE A 112 -13.06 -1.06 3.43
CA PHE A 112 -13.27 -0.25 4.64
C PHE A 112 -14.40 0.78 4.43
N ASP A 113 -15.33 0.83 5.37
CA ASP A 113 -16.46 1.75 5.35
C ASP A 113 -16.42 2.66 6.60
N GLU A 114 -16.11 3.94 6.38
CA GLU A 114 -16.07 4.94 7.46
C GLU A 114 -17.39 5.08 8.22
N ARG A 115 -18.51 4.71 7.60
CA ARG A 115 -19.84 4.76 8.20
C ARG A 115 -20.03 3.76 9.35
N ASN A 116 -19.24 2.67 9.36
CA ASN A 116 -19.25 1.70 10.45
C ASN A 116 -18.53 2.20 11.72
N GLY A 117 -17.94 3.39 11.64
CA GLY A 117 -17.36 4.09 12.78
C GLY A 117 -16.16 3.36 13.41
N THR A 118 -16.09 3.39 14.73
CA THR A 118 -14.94 2.87 15.49
C THR A 118 -14.80 1.34 15.45
N SER A 119 -15.86 0.59 15.06
CA SER A 119 -15.78 -0.87 14.92
C SER A 119 -14.83 -1.29 13.81
N ASP A 120 -14.98 -0.69 12.63
CA ASP A 120 -14.10 -1.00 11.49
C ASP A 120 -12.67 -0.54 11.73
N ILE A 121 -12.49 0.56 12.48
CA ILE A 121 -11.16 1.07 12.85
C ILE A 121 -10.46 0.10 13.81
N TYR A 122 -11.19 -0.42 14.80
CA TYR A 122 -10.65 -1.45 15.69
C TYR A 122 -10.27 -2.70 14.91
N GLU A 123 -11.13 -3.19 14.02
CA GLU A 123 -10.85 -4.35 13.19
C GLU A 123 -9.70 -4.11 12.19
N ALA A 124 -9.56 -2.87 11.67
CA ALA A 124 -8.38 -2.50 10.86
C ALA A 124 -7.08 -2.61 11.67
N GLY A 125 -7.07 -2.10 12.89
CA GLY A 125 -5.95 -2.30 13.80
C GLY A 125 -5.66 -3.77 14.07
N LYS A 126 -6.69 -4.57 14.37
CA LYS A 126 -6.58 -6.00 14.64
C LYS A 126 -6.04 -6.78 13.44
N GLY A 127 -6.52 -6.46 12.23
CA GLY A 127 -6.02 -7.03 10.99
C GLY A 127 -4.55 -6.71 10.75
N LEU A 128 -4.13 -5.46 11.00
CA LEU A 128 -2.73 -5.06 10.86
C LEU A 128 -1.82 -5.76 11.88
N GLY A 129 -2.23 -5.84 13.14
CA GLY A 129 -1.50 -6.58 14.18
C GLY A 129 -1.35 -8.06 13.84
N ARG A 130 -2.39 -8.65 13.27
CA ARG A 130 -2.38 -10.04 12.79
C ARG A 130 -1.43 -10.22 11.61
N LEU A 131 -1.46 -9.31 10.65
CA LEU A 131 -0.53 -9.33 9.51
C LEU A 131 0.91 -9.30 10.01
N HIS A 132 1.25 -8.36 10.92
CA HIS A 132 2.62 -8.28 11.46
C HIS A 132 3.03 -9.57 12.18
N SER A 133 2.11 -10.20 12.93
CA SER A 133 2.39 -11.50 13.56
C SER A 133 2.66 -12.62 12.56
N ILE A 134 2.02 -12.60 11.39
CA ILE A 134 2.29 -13.53 10.29
C ILE A 134 3.66 -13.22 9.66
N LEU A 135 3.94 -11.93 9.43
CA LEU A 135 5.17 -11.46 8.79
C LEU A 135 6.43 -11.67 9.64
N GLU A 136 6.31 -11.83 10.97
CA GLU A 136 7.44 -12.23 11.84
C GLU A 136 8.13 -13.50 11.32
N GLY A 137 7.37 -14.44 10.74
CA GLY A 137 7.89 -15.65 10.11
C GLY A 137 8.72 -15.42 8.84
N CYS A 138 8.72 -14.21 8.31
CA CYS A 138 9.46 -13.82 7.11
C CYS A 138 10.73 -13.02 7.44
N ASN A 139 11.02 -12.77 8.72
CA ASN A 139 12.14 -11.92 9.14
C ASN A 139 13.49 -12.49 8.68
N GLY A 140 14.34 -11.62 8.11
CA GLY A 140 15.67 -11.99 7.59
C GLY A 140 15.66 -12.78 6.26
N ILE A 141 14.47 -13.03 5.66
CA ILE A 141 14.33 -13.83 4.44
C ILE A 141 13.95 -12.95 3.23
N LEU A 142 13.26 -11.83 3.48
CA LEU A 142 12.75 -10.97 2.42
C LEU A 142 13.84 -10.11 1.79
N ARG A 143 13.60 -9.74 0.55
CA ARG A 143 14.43 -8.84 -0.23
C ARG A 143 13.88 -7.41 -0.12
N PRO A 144 14.72 -6.39 0.14
CA PRO A 144 14.25 -5.01 0.30
C PRO A 144 13.80 -4.36 -1.00
N GLU A 145 14.39 -4.76 -2.13
CA GLU A 145 14.01 -4.26 -3.44
C GLU A 145 12.65 -4.82 -3.90
N PRO A 146 11.92 -4.07 -4.71
CA PRO A 146 12.25 -2.77 -5.33
C PRO A 146 11.89 -1.54 -4.46
N PHE A 147 11.29 -1.72 -3.30
CA PHE A 147 10.65 -0.67 -2.52
C PHE A 147 11.51 -0.15 -1.35
N ALA A 148 12.81 -0.44 -1.33
CA ALA A 148 13.75 -0.09 -0.26
C ALA A 148 13.69 1.38 0.21
N HIS A 149 13.31 2.29 -0.68
CA HIS A 149 13.19 3.73 -0.40
C HIS A 149 11.75 4.22 -0.23
N LEU A 150 10.75 3.32 -0.09
CA LEU A 150 9.34 3.71 -0.09
C LEU A 150 8.99 4.74 0.99
N HIS A 151 9.61 4.63 2.18
CA HIS A 151 9.44 5.53 3.33
C HIS A 151 10.65 6.42 3.61
N ASP A 152 11.64 6.43 2.71
CA ASP A 152 12.91 7.15 2.87
C ASP A 152 12.75 8.64 2.54
N ILE A 153 12.68 9.47 3.59
CA ILE A 153 12.55 10.92 3.45
C ILE A 153 13.74 11.57 2.73
N ASP A 154 14.96 11.04 2.93
CA ASP A 154 16.16 11.61 2.33
C ASP A 154 16.21 11.35 0.84
N PHE A 155 15.78 10.13 0.42
CA PHE A 155 15.64 9.78 -0.98
C PHE A 155 14.68 10.72 -1.72
N TYR A 156 13.47 10.92 -1.19
CA TYR A 156 12.46 11.78 -1.83
C TYR A 156 12.82 13.26 -1.75
N TYR A 157 13.43 13.71 -0.66
CA TYR A 157 13.90 15.09 -0.59
C TYR A 157 15.02 15.36 -1.58
N LYS A 158 15.97 14.43 -1.74
CA LYS A 158 17.00 14.52 -2.78
C LYS A 158 16.38 14.59 -4.17
N LYS A 159 15.42 13.70 -4.48
CA LYS A 159 14.69 13.71 -5.74
C LYS A 159 14.02 15.08 -5.98
N TYR A 160 13.38 15.66 -4.95
CA TYR A 160 12.74 16.98 -5.03
C TYR A 160 13.76 18.13 -5.32
N ILE A 161 14.88 18.18 -4.61
CA ILE A 161 15.86 19.27 -4.81
C ILE A 161 16.63 19.14 -6.11
N ASP A 162 16.83 17.92 -6.62
CA ASP A 162 17.54 17.69 -7.89
C ASP A 162 16.64 18.02 -9.11
N LEU A 163 15.33 18.24 -8.93
CA LEU A 163 14.44 18.61 -10.01
C LEU A 163 14.69 20.02 -10.51
N ASN A 164 14.98 20.14 -11.79
CA ASN A 164 15.08 21.42 -12.50
C ASN A 164 13.69 21.83 -13.07
N ALA A 165 12.70 21.93 -12.19
CA ALA A 165 11.34 22.28 -12.59
C ALA A 165 11.22 23.79 -12.83
N PRO A 166 10.47 24.21 -13.88
CA PRO A 166 10.21 25.62 -14.15
C PRO A 166 9.50 26.30 -12.97
N ASP A 167 9.85 27.55 -12.65
CA ASP A 167 9.24 28.31 -11.56
C ASP A 167 7.72 28.44 -11.71
N MET A 168 7.21 28.50 -12.94
CA MET A 168 5.76 28.65 -13.20
C MET A 168 4.89 27.48 -12.73
N ILE A 169 5.48 26.28 -12.50
CA ILE A 169 4.75 25.11 -11.97
C ILE A 169 5.03 24.88 -10.48
N ARG A 170 5.98 25.60 -9.89
CA ARG A 170 6.29 25.55 -8.47
C ARG A 170 5.23 26.28 -7.66
N ILE A 171 4.91 25.74 -6.49
CA ILE A 171 3.98 26.32 -5.55
C ILE A 171 4.78 26.82 -4.35
N GLU A 172 5.00 28.14 -4.28
CA GLU A 172 5.86 28.80 -3.26
C GLU A 172 5.51 28.39 -1.83
N GLU A 173 4.21 28.25 -1.51
CA GLU A 173 3.73 27.80 -0.20
C GLU A 173 4.28 26.41 0.17
N LEU A 174 4.29 25.48 -0.80
CA LEU A 174 4.78 24.11 -0.60
C LEU A 174 6.30 24.07 -0.48
N ASP A 175 7.01 24.78 -1.36
CA ASP A 175 8.48 24.88 -1.28
C ASP A 175 8.92 25.47 0.06
N ARG A 176 8.26 26.52 0.54
CA ARG A 176 8.50 27.12 1.86
C ARG A 176 8.22 26.13 3.00
N THR A 177 7.12 25.42 2.93
CA THR A 177 6.73 24.43 3.96
C THR A 177 7.74 23.29 4.01
N ILE A 178 8.13 22.73 2.87
CA ILE A 178 9.13 21.66 2.78
C ILE A 178 10.44 22.12 3.41
N ASN A 179 10.97 23.26 2.97
CA ASN A 179 12.26 23.78 3.46
C ASN A 179 12.22 24.07 4.98
N LYS A 180 11.10 24.54 5.51
CA LYS A 180 10.94 24.81 6.94
C LYS A 180 10.94 23.54 7.77
N ARG A 181 10.32 22.45 7.28
CA ARG A 181 10.01 21.28 8.09
C ARG A 181 10.92 20.08 7.87
N ILE A 182 11.67 20.04 6.78
CA ILE A 182 12.45 18.85 6.41
C ILE A 182 13.37 18.36 7.54
N ASN A 183 14.08 19.26 8.24
CA ASN A 183 14.99 18.87 9.31
C ASN A 183 14.26 18.33 10.55
N GLU A 184 13.08 18.88 10.89
CA GLU A 184 12.21 18.35 11.92
C GLU A 184 11.75 16.93 11.56
N MET A 185 11.23 16.73 10.35
CA MET A 185 10.77 15.41 9.90
C MET A 185 11.87 14.36 9.86
N ARG A 186 13.08 14.75 9.47
CA ARG A 186 14.27 13.87 9.50
C ARG A 186 14.66 13.44 10.91
N SER A 187 14.48 14.30 11.90
CA SER A 187 14.83 13.99 13.30
C SER A 187 13.93 12.94 13.94
N ILE A 188 12.75 12.69 13.38
CA ILE A 188 11.82 11.67 13.88
C ILE A 188 12.32 10.29 13.43
N THR A 189 12.80 9.50 14.39
CA THR A 189 13.31 8.14 14.16
C THR A 189 12.46 7.12 14.91
N VAL A 190 12.33 5.93 14.35
CA VAL A 190 11.57 4.81 14.91
C VAL A 190 12.40 3.53 14.87
N PRO A 191 12.13 2.56 15.76
CA PRO A 191 12.74 1.25 15.68
C PRO A 191 12.49 0.60 14.33
N SER A 192 13.48 -0.11 13.79
CA SER A 192 13.41 -0.89 12.54
C SER A 192 13.75 -2.35 12.84
N GLY A 193 13.72 -3.20 11.82
CA GLY A 193 14.09 -4.61 11.93
C GLY A 193 12.89 -5.56 11.98
N SER A 194 11.71 -5.06 11.65
CA SER A 194 10.49 -5.84 11.41
C SER A 194 10.31 -6.11 9.92
N VAL A 195 9.32 -6.94 9.59
CA VAL A 195 8.76 -7.05 8.24
C VAL A 195 7.41 -6.36 8.22
N ILE A 196 7.18 -5.57 7.20
CA ILE A 196 6.01 -4.71 7.05
C ILE A 196 5.31 -4.96 5.71
N HIS A 197 4.06 -4.50 5.60
CA HIS A 197 3.34 -4.46 4.33
C HIS A 197 3.91 -3.38 3.39
N GLY A 198 4.28 -2.23 3.94
CA GLY A 198 4.85 -1.09 3.23
C GLY A 198 3.83 -0.13 2.61
N ASP A 199 2.57 -0.55 2.37
CA ASP A 199 1.43 0.29 1.94
C ASP A 199 0.17 -0.15 2.69
N ALA A 200 0.21 -0.12 4.03
CA ALA A 200 -0.82 -0.68 4.90
C ALA A 200 -2.03 0.25 5.11
N LYS A 201 -2.36 1.07 4.11
CA LYS A 201 -3.59 1.87 4.14
C LYS A 201 -4.83 0.98 4.20
N VAL A 202 -5.91 1.46 4.85
CA VAL A 202 -7.16 0.70 4.98
C VAL A 202 -7.79 0.34 3.64
N GLY A 203 -7.50 1.09 2.57
CA GLY A 203 -7.94 0.74 1.21
C GLY A 203 -7.30 -0.53 0.65
N ASN A 204 -6.22 -1.04 1.25
CA ASN A 204 -5.59 -2.32 0.92
C ASN A 204 -6.05 -3.45 1.87
N MET A 205 -7.03 -3.21 2.73
CA MET A 205 -7.58 -4.20 3.66
C MET A 205 -8.96 -4.67 3.20
N MET A 206 -9.20 -5.97 3.26
CA MET A 206 -10.50 -6.56 2.96
C MET A 206 -11.19 -6.99 4.24
N PHE A 207 -12.51 -6.73 4.31
CA PHE A 207 -13.36 -7.08 5.43
C PHE A 207 -14.39 -8.11 5.00
N LYS A 208 -14.75 -9.02 5.91
CA LYS A 208 -15.83 -9.97 5.75
C LYS A 208 -16.59 -10.05 7.06
N GLU A 209 -17.91 -9.82 7.00
CA GLU A 209 -18.75 -9.79 8.20
C GLU A 209 -18.20 -8.85 9.29
N GLY A 210 -17.70 -7.68 8.89
CA GLY A 210 -17.15 -6.67 9.78
C GLY A 210 -15.77 -7.01 10.38
N LYS A 211 -15.08 -8.06 9.93
CA LYS A 211 -13.75 -8.44 10.39
C LYS A 211 -12.72 -8.28 9.28
N ALA A 212 -11.54 -7.76 9.62
CA ALA A 212 -10.43 -7.71 8.70
C ALA A 212 -9.90 -9.12 8.42
N VAL A 213 -9.89 -9.52 7.15
CA VAL A 213 -9.57 -10.90 6.73
C VAL A 213 -8.38 -11.02 5.79
N CYS A 214 -7.91 -9.92 5.20
CA CYS A 214 -6.84 -9.95 4.21
C CYS A 214 -6.24 -8.56 4.02
N PHE A 215 -4.95 -8.49 3.69
CA PHE A 215 -4.34 -7.37 2.98
C PHE A 215 -4.09 -7.76 1.52
N ILE A 216 -4.52 -6.90 0.60
CA ILE A 216 -4.21 -6.97 -0.82
C ILE A 216 -3.02 -6.06 -1.14
N ASP A 217 -2.55 -6.07 -2.39
CA ASP A 217 -1.41 -5.24 -2.85
C ASP A 217 -0.11 -5.52 -2.09
N THR A 218 0.23 -6.81 -1.99
CA THR A 218 1.32 -7.34 -1.17
C THR A 218 2.72 -7.18 -1.79
N ASP A 219 2.85 -6.40 -2.85
CA ASP A 219 4.11 -6.21 -3.59
C ASP A 219 5.16 -5.46 -2.78
N THR A 220 4.70 -4.63 -1.86
CA THR A 220 5.52 -3.76 -1.02
C THR A 220 5.96 -4.42 0.30
N ILE A 221 5.64 -5.72 0.50
CA ILE A 221 6.11 -6.45 1.68
C ILE A 221 7.63 -6.49 1.70
N MET A 222 8.23 -5.91 2.75
CA MET A 222 9.68 -5.69 2.84
C MET A 222 10.16 -5.58 4.30
N PRO A 223 11.47 -5.62 4.56
CA PRO A 223 12.01 -5.20 5.85
C PRO A 223 11.74 -3.71 6.10
N GLY A 224 11.33 -3.35 7.32
CA GLY A 224 11.00 -1.96 7.67
C GLY A 224 10.68 -1.76 9.14
N SER A 225 9.91 -0.74 9.45
CA SER A 225 9.40 -0.42 10.77
C SER A 225 7.89 -0.62 10.86
N VAL A 226 7.40 -1.27 11.90
CA VAL A 226 5.94 -1.35 12.15
C VAL A 226 5.28 0.03 12.26
N TYR A 227 6.05 1.08 12.57
CA TYR A 227 5.56 2.45 12.55
C TYR A 227 5.21 2.95 11.15
N ASP A 228 5.88 2.45 10.10
CA ASP A 228 5.53 2.79 8.70
C ASP A 228 4.11 2.35 8.40
N ASP A 229 3.78 1.09 8.68
CA ASP A 229 2.45 0.53 8.45
C ASP A 229 1.39 1.12 9.40
N LEU A 230 1.71 1.29 10.70
CA LEU A 230 0.79 1.92 11.65
C LEU A 230 0.47 3.36 11.26
N ALA A 231 1.47 4.12 10.82
CA ALA A 231 1.27 5.49 10.37
C ALA A 231 0.44 5.55 9.09
N ASP A 232 0.69 4.64 8.16
CA ASP A 232 -0.05 4.60 6.90
C ASP A 232 -1.51 4.18 7.10
N CYS A 233 -1.76 3.19 7.97
CA CYS A 233 -3.09 2.80 8.39
C CYS A 233 -3.81 3.94 9.10
N ALA A 234 -3.20 4.55 10.13
CA ALA A 234 -3.79 5.66 10.87
C ALA A 234 -4.06 6.88 9.99
N ARG A 235 -3.14 7.24 9.10
CA ARG A 235 -3.33 8.31 8.12
C ARG A 235 -4.57 8.09 7.25
N SER A 236 -4.86 6.85 6.92
CA SER A 236 -5.95 6.50 6.00
C SER A 236 -7.32 6.34 6.66
N CYS A 237 -7.40 6.23 8.01
CA CYS A 237 -8.67 6.06 8.72
C CYS A 237 -8.86 6.91 9.98
N CYS A 238 -7.80 7.56 10.48
CA CYS A 238 -7.88 8.40 11.69
C CYS A 238 -7.66 9.89 11.40
N ILE A 239 -7.53 10.29 10.14
CA ILE A 239 -7.39 11.72 9.74
C ILE A 239 -8.68 12.13 9.02
N ASP A 240 -9.28 13.22 9.48
CA ASP A 240 -10.49 13.75 8.86
C ASP A 240 -10.22 14.51 7.54
N GLU A 241 -11.29 14.94 6.87
CA GLU A 241 -11.19 15.70 5.61
C GLU A 241 -10.45 17.03 5.75
N LYS A 242 -10.38 17.59 6.96
CA LYS A 242 -9.65 18.83 7.27
C LYS A 242 -8.17 18.57 7.54
N GLY A 243 -7.76 17.30 7.61
CA GLY A 243 -6.40 16.88 7.90
C GLY A 243 -6.09 16.79 9.40
N CYS A 244 -7.10 16.82 10.27
CA CYS A 244 -6.94 16.71 11.72
C CYS A 244 -6.96 15.25 12.16
N LEU A 245 -6.11 14.92 13.15
CA LEU A 245 -6.09 13.59 13.76
C LEU A 245 -7.25 13.42 14.73
N ASP A 246 -8.08 12.42 14.49
CA ASP A 246 -9.07 11.92 15.44
C ASP A 246 -8.40 10.98 16.45
N ARG A 247 -8.15 11.49 17.66
CA ARG A 247 -7.45 10.73 18.71
C ARG A 247 -8.29 9.56 19.24
N GLU A 248 -9.61 9.63 19.20
CA GLU A 248 -10.47 8.53 19.60
C GLU A 248 -10.35 7.37 18.61
N ARG A 249 -10.41 7.67 17.31
CA ARG A 249 -10.16 6.69 16.24
C ARG A 249 -8.76 6.05 16.39
N LEU A 250 -7.74 6.85 16.66
CA LEU A 250 -6.38 6.32 16.87
C LEU A 250 -6.31 5.36 18.07
N ILE A 251 -7.01 5.65 19.17
CA ILE A 251 -7.08 4.75 20.33
C ILE A 251 -7.74 3.42 19.96
N PHE A 252 -8.83 3.43 19.19
CA PHE A 252 -9.47 2.18 18.72
C PHE A 252 -8.57 1.39 17.79
N LEU A 253 -7.88 2.05 16.85
CA LEU A 253 -6.89 1.41 15.97
C LEU A 253 -5.79 0.70 16.79
N LEU A 254 -5.21 1.39 17.77
CA LEU A 254 -4.13 0.84 18.60
C LEU A 254 -4.60 -0.30 19.50
N ARG A 255 -5.81 -0.23 20.06
CA ARG A 255 -6.39 -1.36 20.82
C ARG A 255 -6.55 -2.59 19.93
N GLY A 256 -7.14 -2.41 18.74
CA GLY A 256 -7.24 -3.50 17.78
C GLY A 256 -5.87 -4.07 17.41
N TYR A 257 -4.88 -3.21 17.15
CA TYR A 257 -3.53 -3.62 16.82
C TYR A 257 -2.90 -4.52 17.90
N VAL A 258 -2.99 -4.12 19.16
CA VAL A 258 -2.50 -4.91 20.30
C VAL A 258 -3.22 -6.26 20.39
N ASP A 259 -4.53 -6.28 20.16
CA ASP A 259 -5.31 -7.52 20.20
C ASP A 259 -5.03 -8.46 19.03
N GLY A 260 -4.62 -7.90 17.88
CA GLY A 260 -4.18 -8.66 16.70
C GLY A 260 -2.76 -9.20 16.81
N CYS A 261 -1.88 -8.56 17.59
CA CYS A 261 -0.51 -8.99 17.77
C CYS A 261 -0.42 -10.19 18.71
N LYS A 262 0.28 -11.26 18.30
CA LYS A 262 0.59 -12.41 19.19
C LYS A 262 1.51 -11.99 20.32
N ASN A 263 2.51 -11.17 20.03
CA ASN A 263 3.47 -10.65 20.99
C ASN A 263 3.04 -9.24 21.40
N ARG A 264 2.35 -9.09 22.51
CA ARG A 264 1.84 -7.84 23.07
C ARG A 264 2.92 -6.79 23.44
N ILE A 265 4.16 -6.98 22.98
CA ILE A 265 5.35 -6.19 23.39
C ILE A 265 5.42 -4.84 22.67
N LEU A 266 4.74 -4.65 21.56
CA LEU A 266 4.72 -3.36 20.84
C LEU A 266 3.54 -2.49 21.30
N MET A 267 3.63 -1.99 22.53
CA MET A 267 2.97 -0.72 22.83
C MET A 267 3.76 0.36 22.10
N ALA A 268 3.33 0.68 20.89
CA ALA A 268 3.87 1.84 20.19
C ALA A 268 3.73 3.04 21.13
N ASP A 269 4.81 3.77 21.36
CA ASP A 269 4.75 5.05 22.02
C ASP A 269 3.80 5.94 21.19
N THR A 270 2.63 6.25 21.77
CA THR A 270 1.55 6.97 21.06
C THR A 270 2.01 8.34 20.61
N GLU A 271 2.83 9.03 21.42
CA GLU A 271 3.34 10.36 21.06
C GLU A 271 4.35 10.27 19.92
N LEU A 272 5.22 9.26 19.94
CA LEU A 272 6.13 8.99 18.83
C LEU A 272 5.36 8.59 17.56
N LEU A 273 4.30 7.78 17.70
CA LEU A 273 3.47 7.42 16.57
C LEU A 273 2.78 8.62 15.93
N ILE A 274 2.23 9.55 16.74
CA ILE A 274 1.61 10.77 16.21
C ILE A 274 2.63 11.58 15.39
N LYS A 275 3.82 11.78 15.91
CA LYS A 275 4.91 12.46 15.17
C LYS A 275 5.27 11.68 13.89
N TYR A 276 5.24 10.37 13.97
CA TYR A 276 5.57 9.54 12.80
C TYR A 276 4.46 9.53 11.75
N ILE A 277 3.19 9.60 12.14
CA ILE A 277 2.06 9.82 11.22
C ILE A 277 2.27 11.14 10.45
N GLU A 278 2.70 12.18 11.13
CA GLU A 278 2.99 13.47 10.50
C GLU A 278 4.16 13.38 9.52
N LYS A 279 5.25 12.68 9.89
CA LYS A 279 6.36 12.36 8.99
C LYS A 279 5.91 11.56 7.77
N ASN A 280 5.11 10.51 7.94
CA ASN A 280 4.57 9.69 6.84
C ASN A 280 3.74 10.55 5.86
N ARG A 281 2.87 11.42 6.40
CA ARG A 281 2.09 12.39 5.59
C ARG A 281 3.00 13.36 4.83
N PHE A 282 4.03 13.85 5.48
CA PHE A 282 5.00 14.75 4.86
C PHE A 282 5.75 14.06 3.70
N VAL A 283 6.22 12.83 3.91
CA VAL A 283 6.89 12.04 2.85
C VAL A 283 5.94 11.80 1.68
N LEU A 284 4.68 11.41 1.94
CA LEU A 284 3.70 11.20 0.89
C LEU A 284 3.37 12.51 0.15
N GLY A 285 3.23 13.62 0.86
CA GLY A 285 3.04 14.94 0.26
C GLY A 285 4.20 15.36 -0.62
N LEU A 286 5.43 15.11 -0.16
CA LEU A 286 6.65 15.35 -0.93
C LEU A 286 6.68 14.50 -2.22
N ARG A 287 6.26 13.24 -2.16
CA ARG A 287 6.16 12.35 -3.32
C ARG A 287 5.17 12.87 -4.35
N TYR A 288 3.96 13.27 -3.94
CA TYR A 288 2.96 13.85 -4.83
C TYR A 288 3.46 15.17 -5.46
N TYR A 289 4.11 16.02 -4.67
CA TYR A 289 4.63 17.29 -5.19
C TYR A 289 5.79 17.07 -6.17
N THR A 290 6.69 16.13 -5.88
CA THR A 290 7.79 15.76 -6.78
C THR A 290 7.26 15.21 -8.11
N ASP A 291 6.22 14.37 -8.07
CA ASP A 291 5.58 13.83 -9.28
C ASP A 291 4.90 14.93 -10.12
N HIS A 292 4.21 15.88 -9.45
CA HIS A 292 3.65 17.06 -10.12
C HIS A 292 4.72 17.90 -10.82
N LEU A 293 5.85 18.13 -10.15
CA LEU A 293 6.95 18.93 -10.69
C LEU A 293 7.72 18.22 -11.81
N SER A 294 7.86 16.90 -11.74
CA SER A 294 8.58 16.11 -12.76
C SER A 294 7.73 15.82 -14.00
N GLY A 295 6.41 15.75 -13.84
CA GLY A 295 5.49 15.29 -14.88
C GLY A 295 5.68 13.82 -15.26
N GLU A 296 6.33 13.01 -14.40
CA GLU A 296 6.57 11.58 -14.66
C GLU A 296 5.29 10.75 -14.64
N GLY A 297 4.21 11.23 -13.96
CA GLY A 297 2.93 10.54 -13.88
C GLY A 297 2.98 9.25 -13.08
N TYR A 298 3.83 9.20 -12.06
CA TYR A 298 3.92 8.06 -11.14
C TYR A 298 2.57 7.81 -10.44
N PHE A 299 1.91 8.88 -10.00
CA PHE A 299 0.55 8.83 -9.48
C PHE A 299 -0.44 9.25 -10.56
N ALA A 300 -1.34 8.35 -10.94
CA ALA A 300 -2.39 8.67 -11.90
C ALA A 300 -3.27 9.82 -11.40
N GLU A 301 -3.52 10.80 -12.27
CA GLU A 301 -4.38 11.95 -12.01
C GLU A 301 -5.73 11.77 -12.72
N GLN A 302 -6.83 12.09 -12.02
CA GLN A 302 -8.17 12.15 -12.59
C GLN A 302 -8.45 13.51 -13.27
N TYR A 303 -7.72 14.55 -12.83
CA TYR A 303 -7.73 15.89 -13.41
C TYR A 303 -6.33 16.51 -13.26
N SER A 304 -5.99 17.40 -14.16
CA SER A 304 -4.69 18.07 -14.17
C SER A 304 -4.44 18.85 -12.89
N GLY A 305 -3.33 18.61 -12.21
CA GLY A 305 -2.95 19.23 -10.95
C GLY A 305 -3.47 18.52 -9.69
N GLN A 306 -4.13 17.36 -9.81
CA GLN A 306 -4.60 16.60 -8.65
C GLN A 306 -3.47 16.25 -7.69
N ASN A 307 -2.27 15.95 -8.20
CA ASN A 307 -1.12 15.63 -7.36
C ASN A 307 -0.62 16.84 -6.57
N ALA A 308 -0.70 18.04 -7.15
CA ALA A 308 -0.44 19.30 -6.42
C ALA A 308 -1.47 19.53 -5.29
N ASP A 309 -2.76 19.30 -5.53
CA ASP A 309 -3.81 19.44 -4.52
C ASP A 309 -3.63 18.42 -3.38
N LYS A 310 -3.31 17.16 -3.70
CA LYS A 310 -2.99 16.13 -2.70
C LYS A 310 -1.75 16.52 -1.88
N ALA A 311 -0.70 17.01 -2.53
CA ALA A 311 0.50 17.49 -1.87
C ALA A 311 0.19 18.65 -0.91
N LYS A 312 -0.58 19.64 -1.37
CA LYS A 312 -0.99 20.77 -0.54
C LYS A 312 -1.71 20.31 0.73
N ARG A 313 -2.71 19.45 0.60
CA ARG A 313 -3.45 18.92 1.74
C ARG A 313 -2.55 18.19 2.75
N LEU A 314 -1.56 17.43 2.27
CA LEU A 314 -0.68 16.64 3.14
C LEU A 314 0.43 17.47 3.80
N LEU A 315 0.95 18.49 3.11
CA LEU A 315 2.08 19.30 3.57
C LEU A 315 1.67 20.49 4.43
N THR A 316 0.46 21.05 4.25
CA THR A 316 0.04 22.28 4.94
C THR A 316 -0.92 22.05 6.11
N SER A 317 -1.54 20.88 6.25
CA SER A 317 -2.32 20.51 7.43
C SER A 317 -1.43 19.78 8.45
N PHE A 318 -1.50 20.20 9.71
CA PHE A 318 -0.70 19.66 10.81
C PHE A 318 -1.59 18.89 11.79
N LEU A 319 -1.02 17.85 12.46
CA LEU A 319 -1.71 17.06 13.48
C LEU A 319 -1.71 17.72 14.85
#